data_e9f42e71f7fc1b1a058192e71f7b4c90
#
_entry.id   e9f42e71f7fc1b1a058192e71f7b4c90
#
_cell.length_a   1.000
_cell.length_b   1.000
_cell.length_c   1.000
_cell.angle_alpha   90.00
_cell.angle_beta   90.00
_cell.angle_gamma   90.00
#
_symmetry.space_group_name_H-M   'P 1'
#
loop_
_entity.id
_entity.type
_entity.pdbx_description
1 polymer ?
#
loop_
_entity_poly.entity_id
_entity_poly.type
_entity_poly.pdbx_seq_one_letter_code
_entity_poly.pdbx_strand_id
1 'polypeptide(L)'
;MKANKAVVICTGGFQSNPELMARYIYGNPMAYLGSPAHTGDGLLMAQSMGCDLWHMNSVSAPLGVRVPGVKAGIAMVTRQPAFIWVDQDGKRFVNEKNLSLADSD
;
A
#
# COMPACT_ATOMS: atom_id res chain seq x y z
N MET A 1 5.86 26.61 -16.23
CA MET A 1 7.32 26.34 -16.13
C MET A 1 7.70 25.35 -17.22
N LYS A 2 8.78 25.55 -17.95
CA LYS A 2 9.23 24.65 -19.02
C LYS A 2 10.58 24.06 -18.61
N ALA A 3 10.66 22.73 -18.56
CA ALA A 3 11.92 22.03 -18.30
C ALA A 3 12.71 21.86 -19.61
N ASN A 4 14.02 22.03 -19.57
CA ASN A 4 14.86 21.88 -20.75
C ASN A 4 15.25 20.42 -21.05
N LYS A 5 15.21 19.54 -20.07
CA LYS A 5 15.60 18.13 -20.21
C LYS A 5 14.53 17.16 -19.70
N ALA A 6 14.11 17.30 -18.45
CA ALA A 6 13.17 16.40 -17.83
C ALA A 6 12.44 17.05 -16.65
N VAL A 7 11.35 16.43 -16.24
CA VAL A 7 10.64 16.67 -14.97
C VAL A 7 10.69 15.39 -14.15
N VAL A 8 11.04 15.49 -12.88
CA VAL A 8 11.04 14.37 -11.93
C VAL A 8 9.82 14.53 -11.05
N ILE A 9 8.97 13.50 -10.99
CA ILE A 9 7.77 13.48 -10.17
C ILE A 9 8.08 12.71 -8.89
N CYS A 10 7.96 13.36 -7.73
CA CYS A 10 8.22 12.79 -6.40
C CYS A 10 7.04 13.08 -5.46
N THR A 11 5.82 12.83 -5.91
CA THR A 11 4.59 13.21 -5.20
C THR A 11 4.02 12.10 -4.31
N GLY A 12 4.74 10.99 -4.16
CA GLY A 12 4.25 9.82 -3.44
C GLY A 12 3.25 8.98 -4.28
N GLY A 13 2.56 8.08 -3.62
CA GLY A 13 1.62 7.16 -4.24
C GLY A 13 0.17 7.66 -4.24
N PHE A 14 -0.76 6.72 -4.37
CA PHE A 14 -2.20 7.00 -4.47
C PHE A 14 -3.06 6.35 -3.37
N GLN A 15 -2.43 5.81 -2.34
CA GLN A 15 -3.10 5.02 -1.30
C GLN A 15 -4.14 5.79 -0.48
N SER A 16 -4.13 7.12 -0.53
CA SER A 16 -5.15 7.97 0.11
C SER A 16 -6.29 8.38 -0.83
N ASN A 17 -6.26 7.93 -2.09
CA ASN A 17 -7.32 8.17 -3.06
C ASN A 17 -8.24 6.94 -3.14
N PRO A 18 -9.48 7.01 -2.63
CA PRO A 18 -10.37 5.86 -2.57
C PRO A 18 -10.77 5.33 -3.96
N GLU A 19 -10.85 6.21 -4.97
CA GLU A 19 -11.21 5.81 -6.32
C GLU A 19 -10.08 5.02 -7.00
N LEU A 20 -8.84 5.50 -6.87
CA LEU A 20 -7.67 4.80 -7.39
C LEU A 20 -7.42 3.48 -6.65
N MET A 21 -7.62 3.48 -5.33
CA MET A 21 -7.54 2.26 -4.53
C MET A 21 -8.59 1.23 -4.98
N ALA A 22 -9.84 1.63 -5.15
CA ALA A 22 -10.90 0.73 -5.62
C ALA A 22 -10.66 0.20 -7.04
N ARG A 23 -10.02 1.01 -7.89
CA ARG A 23 -9.73 0.66 -9.29
C ARG A 23 -8.59 -0.35 -9.43
N TYR A 24 -7.54 -0.21 -8.63
CA TYR A 24 -6.29 -0.94 -8.86
C TYR A 24 -5.97 -1.97 -7.78
N ILE A 25 -6.45 -1.81 -6.56
CA ILE A 25 -6.04 -2.65 -5.42
C ILE A 25 -7.14 -3.63 -5.04
N TYR A 26 -6.82 -4.92 -5.07
CA TYR A 26 -7.69 -5.96 -4.55
C TYR A 26 -7.68 -5.97 -3.01
N GLY A 27 -8.79 -6.37 -2.40
CA GLY A 27 -8.90 -6.44 -0.94
C GLY A 27 -9.22 -5.10 -0.26
N ASN A 28 -9.73 -4.14 -1.02
CA ASN A 28 -10.26 -2.89 -0.45
C ASN A 28 -11.56 -3.16 0.37
N PRO A 29 -11.76 -2.55 1.57
CA PRO A 29 -10.98 -1.45 2.13
C PRO A 29 -9.70 -1.90 2.86
N MET A 30 -8.59 -1.25 2.56
CA MET A 30 -7.31 -1.45 3.24
C MET A 30 -6.94 -0.22 4.07
N ALA A 31 -6.24 -0.43 5.19
CA ALA A 31 -5.56 0.66 5.86
C ALA A 31 -4.20 0.88 5.17
N TYR A 32 -3.91 2.10 4.79
CA TYR A 32 -2.64 2.43 4.14
C TYR A 32 -1.64 3.00 5.16
N LEU A 33 -0.36 2.76 4.89
CA LEU A 33 0.74 3.41 5.59
C LEU A 33 1.14 4.67 4.84
N GLY A 34 1.47 5.72 5.56
CA GLY A 34 2.00 6.96 4.99
C GLY A 34 1.08 8.16 5.11
N SER A 35 1.40 9.20 4.35
CA SER A 35 0.70 10.48 4.43
C SER A 35 -0.69 10.44 3.78
N PRO A 36 -1.70 11.09 4.40
CA PRO A 36 -2.99 11.29 3.75
C PRO A 36 -2.93 12.17 2.49
N ALA A 37 -1.80 12.81 2.22
CA ALA A 37 -1.56 13.58 1.00
C ALA A 37 -1.15 12.73 -0.21
N HIS A 38 -1.03 11.41 -0.08
CA HIS A 38 -0.73 10.50 -1.20
C HIS A 38 -1.99 10.22 -2.00
N THR A 39 -2.45 11.21 -2.76
CA THR A 39 -3.72 11.22 -3.51
C THR A 39 -3.59 10.79 -4.97
N GLY A 40 -2.37 10.50 -5.43
CA GLY A 40 -2.12 10.03 -6.79
C GLY A 40 -1.96 11.15 -7.82
N ASP A 41 -1.76 12.39 -7.42
CA ASP A 41 -1.67 13.53 -8.33
C ASP A 41 -0.56 13.35 -9.38
N GLY A 42 0.62 12.87 -8.96
CA GLY A 42 1.72 12.61 -9.90
C GLY A 42 1.41 11.50 -10.89
N LEU A 43 0.69 10.48 -10.47
CA LEU A 43 0.23 9.39 -11.34
C LEU A 43 -0.74 9.93 -12.39
N LEU A 44 -1.72 10.72 -11.99
CA LEU A 44 -2.71 11.31 -12.89
C LEU A 44 -2.07 12.31 -13.86
N MET A 45 -1.10 13.12 -13.39
CA MET A 45 -0.32 14.01 -14.27
C MET A 45 0.49 13.22 -15.28
N ALA A 46 1.16 12.15 -14.88
CA ALA A 46 1.93 11.31 -15.81
C ALA A 46 1.01 10.66 -16.86
N GLN A 47 -0.13 10.12 -16.45
CA GLN A 47 -1.12 9.55 -17.36
C GLN A 47 -1.66 10.59 -18.37
N SER A 48 -1.91 11.82 -17.93
CA SER A 48 -2.37 12.89 -18.84
C SER A 48 -1.34 13.24 -19.92
N MET A 49 -0.08 12.89 -19.71
CA MET A 49 1.01 13.05 -20.66
C MET A 49 1.25 11.79 -21.52
N GLY A 50 0.41 10.77 -21.39
CA GLY A 50 0.50 9.52 -22.14
C GLY A 50 1.39 8.44 -21.53
N CYS A 51 1.79 8.57 -20.26
CA CYS A 51 2.50 7.53 -19.57
C CYS A 51 1.57 6.34 -19.28
N ASP A 52 2.08 5.14 -19.48
CA ASP A 52 1.36 3.91 -19.18
C ASP A 52 1.56 3.49 -17.70
N LEU A 53 0.66 2.63 -17.23
CA LEU A 53 0.68 2.09 -15.88
C LEU A 53 0.97 0.58 -15.93
N TRP A 54 1.82 0.14 -15.02
CA TRP A 54 2.25 -1.26 -14.95
C TRP A 54 2.17 -1.80 -13.52
N HIS A 55 1.76 -3.05 -13.36
CA HIS A 55 1.68 -3.77 -12.07
C HIS A 55 0.92 -3.02 -10.97
N MET A 56 -0.17 -2.35 -11.33
CA MET A 56 -0.92 -1.48 -10.40
C MET A 56 -1.59 -2.25 -9.26
N ASN A 57 -1.78 -3.55 -9.40
CA ASN A 57 -2.35 -4.44 -8.39
C ASN A 57 -1.29 -5.04 -7.45
N SER A 58 0.00 -4.77 -7.71
CA SER A 58 1.09 -5.25 -6.86
C SER A 58 1.35 -4.26 -5.72
N VAL A 59 1.19 -4.71 -4.49
CA VAL A 59 1.36 -3.87 -3.29
C VAL A 59 2.25 -4.54 -2.27
N SER A 60 3.08 -3.76 -1.62
CA SER A 60 3.71 -4.17 -0.36
C SER A 60 2.72 -3.89 0.76
N ALA A 61 2.13 -4.95 1.31
CA ALA A 61 1.08 -4.85 2.34
C ALA A 61 1.55 -5.48 3.65
N PRO A 62 2.42 -4.81 4.41
CA PRO A 62 2.79 -5.29 5.73
C PRO A 62 1.55 -5.29 6.63
N LEU A 63 1.55 -6.19 7.59
CA LEU A 63 0.54 -6.17 8.63
C LEU A 63 0.57 -4.87 9.40
N GLY A 64 -0.62 -4.43 9.76
CA GLY A 64 -0.78 -3.24 10.57
C GLY A 64 -2.06 -3.27 11.39
N VAL A 65 -2.14 -2.34 12.31
CA VAL A 65 -3.34 -2.06 13.08
C VAL A 65 -3.96 -0.74 12.64
N ARG A 66 -5.26 -0.70 12.61
CA ARG A 66 -6.03 0.53 12.40
C ARG A 66 -6.45 1.08 13.75
N VAL A 67 -6.00 2.28 14.06
CA VAL A 67 -6.39 2.97 15.29
C VAL A 67 -7.59 3.87 15.00
N PRO A 68 -8.70 3.79 15.75
CA PRO A 68 -9.82 4.70 15.60
C PRO A 68 -9.39 6.15 15.68
N GLY A 69 -9.87 6.99 14.75
CA GLY A 69 -9.50 8.41 14.67
C GLY A 69 -8.18 8.72 13.95
N VAL A 70 -7.38 7.71 13.60
CA VAL A 70 -6.16 7.87 12.80
C VAL A 70 -6.43 7.39 11.37
N LYS A 71 -6.17 8.25 10.39
CA LYS A 71 -6.41 7.91 8.97
C LYS A 71 -5.42 6.91 8.41
N ALA A 72 -4.18 6.95 8.85
CA ALA A 72 -3.13 6.02 8.43
C ALA A 72 -3.10 4.77 9.32
N GLY A 73 -2.77 3.62 8.74
CA GLY A 73 -2.45 2.40 9.49
C GLY A 73 -1.07 2.50 10.15
N ILE A 74 -0.89 1.76 11.23
CA ILE A 74 0.40 1.61 11.92
C ILE A 74 0.94 0.22 11.59
N ALA A 75 2.10 0.15 10.95
CA ALA A 75 2.72 -1.13 10.63
C ALA A 75 3.13 -1.88 11.90
N MET A 76 2.80 -3.16 11.95
CA MET A 76 3.33 -4.07 12.96
C MET A 76 4.51 -4.82 12.37
N VAL A 77 5.68 -4.63 12.94
CA VAL A 77 6.87 -5.40 12.55
C VAL A 77 7.06 -6.53 13.55
N THR A 78 6.62 -7.71 13.18
CA THR A 78 6.81 -8.91 13.99
C THR A 78 8.14 -9.57 13.61
N ARG A 79 9.21 -9.22 14.33
CA ARG A 79 10.54 -9.80 14.14
C ARG A 79 10.83 -10.98 15.06
N GLN A 80 9.91 -11.31 15.93
CA GLN A 80 10.07 -12.38 16.92
C GLN A 80 9.60 -13.71 16.33
N PRO A 81 10.31 -14.82 16.55
CA PRO A 81 9.92 -16.13 16.02
C PRO A 81 8.75 -16.79 16.77
N ALA A 82 8.20 -16.13 17.76
CA ALA A 82 7.18 -16.69 18.66
C ALA A 82 5.86 -15.92 18.59
N PHE A 83 5.26 -15.83 17.41
CA PHE A 83 3.89 -15.34 17.27
C PHE A 83 3.09 -16.28 16.37
N ILE A 84 1.80 -16.32 16.58
CA ILE A 84 0.85 -17.04 15.76
C ILE A 84 -0.31 -16.13 15.38
N TRP A 85 -0.89 -16.38 14.20
CA TRP A 85 -2.08 -15.71 13.76
C TRP A 85 -3.27 -16.61 13.95
N VAL A 86 -4.25 -16.08 14.63
CA VAL A 86 -5.50 -16.77 14.90
C VAL A 86 -6.66 -15.97 14.32
N ASP A 87 -7.69 -16.69 13.91
CA ASP A 87 -8.97 -16.10 13.53
C ASP A 87 -9.77 -15.64 14.76
N GLN A 88 -10.97 -15.16 14.55
CA GLN A 88 -11.87 -14.72 15.62
C GLN A 88 -12.29 -15.85 16.58
N ASP A 89 -12.13 -17.11 16.20
CA ASP A 89 -12.39 -18.29 17.00
C ASP A 89 -11.14 -18.79 17.74
N GLY A 90 -10.03 -18.09 17.61
CA GLY A 90 -8.74 -18.45 18.21
C GLY A 90 -8.01 -19.60 17.49
N LYS A 91 -8.41 -19.95 16.27
CA LYS A 91 -7.78 -21.01 15.47
C LYS A 91 -6.69 -20.43 14.59
N ARG A 92 -5.52 -21.07 14.62
CA ARG A 92 -4.44 -20.74 13.68
C ARG A 92 -4.85 -21.09 12.26
N PHE A 93 -4.75 -20.15 11.32
CA PHE A 93 -5.22 -20.32 9.95
C PHE A 93 -4.13 -20.17 8.89
N VAL A 94 -2.90 -19.81 9.28
CA VAL A 94 -1.82 -19.55 8.33
C VAL A 94 -0.47 -19.95 8.90
N ASN A 95 0.49 -20.19 8.01
CA ASN A 95 1.90 -20.33 8.39
C ASN A 95 2.57 -18.95 8.28
N GLU A 96 2.90 -18.38 9.41
CA GLU A 96 3.44 -17.02 9.55
C GLU A 96 4.77 -16.83 8.80
N LYS A 97 5.54 -17.91 8.64
CA LYS A 97 6.82 -17.89 7.94
C LYS A 97 6.65 -17.56 6.44
N ASN A 98 5.52 -17.92 5.86
CA ASN A 98 5.23 -17.69 4.44
C ASN A 98 4.60 -16.32 4.17
N LEU A 99 4.31 -15.53 5.21
CA LEU A 99 3.78 -14.18 5.10
C LEU A 99 4.86 -13.10 5.08
N SER A 100 6.11 -13.49 5.16
CA SER A 100 7.23 -12.60 4.89
C SER A 100 7.19 -12.20 3.42
N LEU A 101 6.65 -11.04 3.13
CA LEU A 101 6.55 -10.43 1.79
C LEU A 101 7.92 -10.12 1.14
N ALA A 102 8.99 -10.66 1.71
CA ALA A 102 10.36 -10.46 1.23
C ALA A 102 10.87 -11.58 0.32
N ASP A 103 10.15 -12.69 0.19
CA ASP A 103 10.60 -13.88 -0.53
C ASP A 103 9.63 -14.27 -1.67
N SER A 104 9.15 -13.31 -2.43
CA SER A 104 8.54 -13.58 -3.74
C SER A 104 9.60 -13.41 -4.83
N ASP A 105 10.47 -14.38 -4.96
CA ASP A 105 11.19 -14.63 -6.20
C ASP A 105 10.26 -15.23 -7.26
#